data_a6d0414eb2994a4d3893ec053f171c27
#
_entry.id   a6d0414eb2994a4d3893ec053f171c27
#
_cell.length_a   1.000
_cell.length_b   1.000
_cell.length_c   1.000
_cell.angle_alpha   90.00
_cell.angle_beta   90.00
_cell.angle_gamma   90.00
#
_symmetry.space_group_name_H-M   'P 1'
#
loop_
_entity.id
_entity.type
_entity.pdbx_description
1 polymer ?
#
loop_
_entity_poly.entity_id
_entity_poly.type
_entity_poly.pdbx_seq_one_letter_code
_entity_poly.pdbx_strand_id
1 'polypeptide(L)'
;MPVITKLEAARRQLSAAIRLFFAGEDAIVVHSLASSAANLYSDLVERTTSRESWRRRFGNSGQRAQGEVKAILNDAWNFFKHADRDATSDLEFDEEHTELMLFYGTLECGELEPTTEEMKLFQLWFLRTGRFELQLTGEIQAAAEHLFPDLHLLSHAQQVQRGMQRLKALSSANGDA
;
A
#
# COMPACT_ATOMS: atom_id res chain seq x y z
N MET A 1 -21.34 17.17 14.16
CA MET A 1 -20.26 16.18 13.99
C MET A 1 -20.11 15.91 12.50
N PRO A 2 -18.91 15.84 11.95
CA PRO A 2 -18.72 15.55 10.52
C PRO A 2 -19.17 14.11 10.20
N VAL A 3 -19.81 13.94 9.06
CA VAL A 3 -20.16 12.62 8.53
C VAL A 3 -19.01 12.15 7.66
N ILE A 4 -18.47 10.98 7.94
CA ILE A 4 -17.35 10.38 7.20
C ILE A 4 -17.84 9.10 6.53
N THR A 5 -17.61 8.95 5.23
CA THR A 5 -17.91 7.73 4.48
C THR A 5 -16.79 6.70 4.67
N LYS A 6 -17.09 5.42 4.40
CA LYS A 6 -16.07 4.35 4.41
C LYS A 6 -14.98 4.60 3.36
N LEU A 7 -15.35 5.13 2.20
CA LEU A 7 -14.42 5.49 1.13
C LEU A 7 -13.45 6.58 1.59
N GLU A 8 -13.97 7.63 2.23
CA GLU A 8 -13.12 8.69 2.78
C GLU A 8 -12.23 8.20 3.93
N ALA A 9 -12.74 7.32 4.80
CA ALA A 9 -11.95 6.72 5.86
C ALA A 9 -10.80 5.88 5.28
N ALA A 10 -11.06 5.05 4.26
CA ALA A 10 -10.03 4.26 3.58
C ALA A 10 -8.95 5.16 2.95
N ARG A 11 -9.38 6.23 2.24
CA ARG A 11 -8.45 7.18 1.62
C ARG A 11 -7.54 7.85 2.65
N ARG A 12 -8.11 8.34 3.75
CA ARG A 12 -7.35 9.01 4.81
C ARG A 12 -6.35 8.06 5.48
N GLN A 13 -6.77 6.82 5.76
CA GLN A 13 -5.91 5.80 6.36
C GLN A 13 -4.75 5.44 5.43
N LEU A 14 -5.01 5.19 4.14
CA LEU A 14 -3.97 4.81 3.20
C LEU A 14 -2.97 5.96 2.95
N SER A 15 -3.46 7.18 2.75
CA SER A 15 -2.59 8.36 2.62
C SER A 15 -1.76 8.59 3.88
N ALA A 16 -2.33 8.41 5.08
CA ALA A 16 -1.58 8.50 6.33
C ALA A 16 -0.52 7.41 6.44
N ALA A 17 -0.86 6.16 6.09
CA ALA A 17 0.08 5.04 6.10
C ALA A 17 1.28 5.28 5.16
N ILE A 18 1.04 5.81 3.95
CA ILE A 18 2.12 6.15 3.01
C ILE A 18 3.04 7.24 3.59
N ARG A 19 2.48 8.29 4.21
CA ARG A 19 3.29 9.33 4.83
C ARG A 19 4.12 8.81 5.99
N LEU A 20 3.54 7.98 6.87
CA LEU A 20 4.23 7.35 8.00
C LEU A 20 5.32 6.40 7.52
N PHE A 21 5.06 5.61 6.48
CA PHE A 21 6.06 4.75 5.86
C PHE A 21 7.30 5.52 5.41
N PHE A 22 7.12 6.58 4.62
CA PHE A 22 8.24 7.40 4.18
C PHE A 22 8.87 8.21 5.31
N ALA A 23 8.17 8.45 6.42
CA ALA A 23 8.74 9.06 7.63
C ALA A 23 9.62 8.09 8.43
N GLY A 24 9.59 6.80 8.11
CA GLY A 24 10.32 5.76 8.85
C GLY A 24 9.66 5.42 10.19
N GLU A 25 8.34 5.58 10.28
CA GLU A 25 7.57 5.22 11.47
C GLU A 25 7.43 3.70 11.60
N ASP A 26 7.03 3.25 12.78
CA ASP A 26 6.90 1.83 13.14
C ASP A 26 6.06 1.05 12.11
N ALA A 27 6.64 -0.05 11.60
CA ALA A 27 6.05 -0.85 10.53
C ALA A 27 4.72 -1.50 10.92
N ILE A 28 4.51 -1.82 12.21
CA ILE A 28 3.23 -2.38 12.72
C ILE A 28 2.11 -1.34 12.60
N VAL A 29 2.41 -0.08 12.94
CA VAL A 29 1.44 1.02 12.82
C VAL A 29 1.09 1.27 11.35
N VAL A 30 2.09 1.35 10.50
CA VAL A 30 1.91 1.54 9.06
C VAL A 30 1.10 0.40 8.45
N HIS A 31 1.47 -0.85 8.77
CA HIS A 31 0.79 -2.04 8.28
C HIS A 31 -0.68 -2.09 8.73
N SER A 32 -0.95 -1.75 9.98
CA SER A 32 -2.31 -1.73 10.52
C SER A 32 -3.21 -0.73 9.78
N LEU A 33 -2.73 0.47 9.51
CA LEU A 33 -3.47 1.47 8.74
C LEU A 33 -3.65 1.06 7.28
N ALA A 34 -2.59 0.54 6.64
CA ALA A 34 -2.63 0.06 5.26
C ALA A 34 -3.64 -1.08 5.10
N SER A 35 -3.60 -2.07 6.00
CA SER A 35 -4.51 -3.21 6.00
C SER A 35 -5.97 -2.79 6.23
N SER A 36 -6.21 -1.86 7.16
CA SER A 36 -7.55 -1.32 7.40
C SER A 36 -8.11 -0.65 6.15
N ALA A 37 -7.32 0.19 5.50
CA ALA A 37 -7.71 0.88 4.27
C ALA A 37 -7.96 -0.11 3.12
N ALA A 38 -7.03 -1.04 2.88
CA ALA A 38 -7.11 -2.01 1.81
C ALA A 38 -8.34 -2.92 1.95
N ASN A 39 -8.66 -3.37 3.17
CA ASN A 39 -9.86 -4.16 3.42
C ASN A 39 -11.14 -3.36 3.15
N LEU A 40 -11.20 -2.09 3.58
CA LEU A 40 -12.34 -1.21 3.28
C LEU A 40 -12.52 -1.05 1.76
N TYR A 41 -11.45 -0.79 1.02
CA TYR A 41 -11.51 -0.66 -0.43
C TYR A 41 -11.95 -1.96 -1.10
N SER A 42 -11.37 -3.12 -0.74
CA SER A 42 -11.76 -4.43 -1.29
C SER A 42 -13.25 -4.70 -1.08
N ASP A 43 -13.74 -4.49 0.14
CA ASP A 43 -15.16 -4.69 0.46
C ASP A 43 -16.07 -3.72 -0.30
N LEU A 44 -15.64 -2.48 -0.50
CA LEU A 44 -16.39 -1.51 -1.29
C LEU A 44 -16.41 -1.89 -2.77
N VAL A 45 -15.28 -2.30 -3.36
CA VAL A 45 -15.23 -2.80 -4.75
C VAL A 45 -16.25 -3.91 -4.96
N GLU A 46 -16.23 -4.94 -4.10
CA GLU A 46 -17.10 -6.11 -4.25
C GLU A 46 -18.57 -5.82 -3.99
N ARG A 47 -18.90 -4.82 -3.15
CA ARG A 47 -20.28 -4.52 -2.76
C ARG A 47 -20.94 -3.39 -3.55
N THR A 48 -20.16 -2.49 -4.13
CA THR A 48 -20.69 -1.30 -4.80
C THR A 48 -20.42 -1.25 -6.30
N THR A 49 -19.61 -2.17 -6.81
CA THR A 49 -19.29 -2.28 -8.24
C THR A 49 -19.54 -3.69 -8.75
N SER A 50 -19.51 -3.89 -10.07
CA SER A 50 -19.48 -5.21 -10.71
C SER A 50 -18.05 -5.75 -10.89
N ARG A 51 -17.04 -5.06 -10.33
CA ARG A 51 -15.64 -5.43 -10.47
C ARG A 51 -15.22 -6.42 -9.38
N GLU A 52 -14.24 -7.23 -9.71
CA GLU A 52 -13.59 -8.12 -8.76
C GLU A 52 -12.47 -7.36 -8.05
N SER A 53 -12.37 -7.46 -6.72
CA SER A 53 -11.28 -6.87 -5.95
C SER A 53 -9.93 -7.51 -6.30
N TRP A 54 -8.85 -6.79 -6.11
CA TRP A 54 -7.50 -7.36 -6.27
C TRP A 54 -7.24 -8.49 -5.27
N ARG A 55 -7.81 -8.41 -4.06
CA ARG A 55 -7.78 -9.50 -3.08
C ARG A 55 -8.30 -10.80 -3.67
N ARG A 56 -9.39 -10.75 -4.40
CA ARG A 56 -10.01 -11.90 -5.02
C ARG A 56 -9.22 -12.38 -6.24
N ARG A 57 -8.74 -11.46 -7.08
CA ARG A 57 -7.90 -11.78 -8.24
C ARG A 57 -6.62 -12.50 -7.81
N PHE A 58 -5.93 -12.01 -6.78
CA PHE A 58 -4.75 -12.68 -6.23
C PHE A 58 -5.09 -14.02 -5.58
N GLY A 59 -6.20 -14.09 -4.84
CA GLY A 59 -6.69 -15.35 -4.27
C GLY A 59 -6.98 -16.43 -5.28
N ASN A 60 -7.23 -16.10 -6.54
CA ASN A 60 -7.52 -17.05 -7.64
C ASN A 60 -6.27 -17.45 -8.46
N SER A 61 -5.09 -16.90 -8.17
CA SER A 61 -3.89 -17.03 -9.02
C SER A 61 -3.03 -18.29 -8.82
N GLY A 62 -3.57 -19.35 -8.21
CA GLY A 62 -2.90 -20.64 -8.01
C GLY A 62 -2.52 -20.93 -6.55
N GLN A 63 -2.42 -22.21 -6.18
CA GLN A 63 -2.34 -22.65 -4.77
C GLN A 63 -1.14 -22.07 -3.98
N ARG A 64 0.04 -21.98 -4.60
CA ARG A 64 1.24 -21.46 -3.92
C ARG A 64 1.17 -19.94 -3.73
N ALA A 65 0.84 -19.23 -4.79
CA ALA A 65 0.65 -17.77 -4.74
C ALA A 65 -0.51 -17.38 -3.81
N GLN A 66 -1.57 -18.20 -3.72
CA GLN A 66 -2.67 -17.98 -2.77
C GLN A 66 -2.23 -18.03 -1.31
N GLY A 67 -1.34 -18.97 -0.94
CA GLY A 67 -0.83 -19.09 0.44
C GLY A 67 -0.01 -17.87 0.84
N GLU A 68 0.92 -17.46 -0.01
CA GLU A 68 1.80 -16.31 0.21
C GLU A 68 1.01 -15.00 0.26
N VAL A 69 0.12 -14.76 -0.70
CA VAL A 69 -0.74 -13.57 -0.72
C VAL A 69 -1.68 -13.53 0.49
N LYS A 70 -2.25 -14.69 0.89
CA LYS A 70 -3.12 -14.76 2.07
C LYS A 70 -2.35 -14.41 3.35
N ALA A 71 -1.12 -14.91 3.51
CA ALA A 71 -0.26 -14.57 4.64
C ALA A 71 -0.01 -13.06 4.69
N ILE A 72 0.44 -12.48 3.57
CA ILE A 72 0.70 -11.03 3.47
C ILE A 72 -0.54 -10.19 3.79
N LEU A 73 -1.69 -10.55 3.21
CA LEU A 73 -2.90 -9.73 3.32
C LEU A 73 -3.68 -9.93 4.63
N ASN A 74 -3.56 -11.08 5.30
CA ASN A 74 -4.46 -11.42 6.40
C ASN A 74 -3.79 -11.76 7.73
N ASP A 75 -2.61 -12.41 7.74
CA ASP A 75 -2.09 -12.98 8.97
C ASP A 75 -1.66 -11.90 9.96
N ALA A 76 -0.86 -10.93 9.53
CA ALA A 76 -0.46 -9.80 10.36
C ALA A 76 -1.66 -8.95 10.79
N TRP A 77 -2.58 -8.64 9.87
CA TRP A 77 -3.80 -7.91 10.17
C TRP A 77 -4.68 -8.61 11.19
N ASN A 78 -4.89 -9.92 11.06
CA ASN A 78 -5.69 -10.70 12.01
C ASN A 78 -5.02 -10.77 13.38
N PHE A 79 -3.69 -10.94 13.41
CA PHE A 79 -2.93 -10.95 14.66
C PHE A 79 -3.06 -9.62 15.41
N PHE A 80 -2.88 -8.48 14.72
CA PHE A 80 -2.96 -7.16 15.35
C PHE A 80 -4.36 -6.78 15.82
N LYS A 81 -5.40 -7.43 15.28
CA LYS A 81 -6.80 -7.09 15.54
C LYS A 81 -7.49 -7.99 16.57
N HIS A 82 -7.04 -9.21 16.76
CA HIS A 82 -7.79 -10.26 17.44
C HIS A 82 -7.02 -10.94 18.57
N ALA A 83 -6.84 -10.23 19.70
CA ALA A 83 -6.31 -10.85 20.92
C ALA A 83 -7.31 -11.81 21.60
N ASP A 84 -8.57 -11.77 21.20
CA ASP A 84 -9.64 -12.63 21.74
C ASP A 84 -9.55 -14.10 21.29
N ARG A 85 -8.79 -14.38 20.23
CA ARG A 85 -8.65 -15.72 19.65
C ARG A 85 -7.37 -16.44 20.06
N ASP A 86 -6.29 -15.69 20.25
CA ASP A 86 -4.93 -16.20 20.38
C ASP A 86 -4.04 -15.29 21.24
N ALA A 87 -4.53 -14.90 22.41
CA ALA A 87 -3.91 -13.91 23.30
C ALA A 87 -2.43 -14.20 23.69
N THR A 88 -1.94 -15.42 23.45
CA THR A 88 -0.57 -15.86 23.78
C THR A 88 0.26 -16.24 22.56
N SER A 89 -0.26 -16.01 21.34
CA SER A 89 0.50 -16.29 20.10
C SER A 89 1.52 -15.20 19.83
N ASP A 90 2.58 -15.58 19.14
CA ASP A 90 3.59 -14.68 18.57
C ASP A 90 3.47 -14.66 17.05
N LEU A 91 3.91 -13.59 16.41
CA LEU A 91 3.97 -13.43 14.96
C LEU A 91 5.38 -13.06 14.53
N GLU A 92 5.98 -13.83 13.64
CA GLU A 92 7.15 -13.38 12.87
C GLU A 92 6.66 -12.38 11.81
N PHE A 93 6.87 -11.09 12.08
CA PHE A 93 6.41 -10.01 11.22
C PHE A 93 7.51 -9.58 10.25
N ASP A 94 7.24 -9.73 8.95
CA ASP A 94 8.12 -9.25 7.89
C ASP A 94 7.70 -7.82 7.48
N GLU A 95 8.58 -6.86 7.73
CA GLU A 95 8.34 -5.45 7.39
C GLU A 95 8.15 -5.21 5.88
N GLU A 96 8.72 -6.06 5.01
CA GLU A 96 8.52 -5.98 3.56
C GLU A 96 7.05 -6.19 3.17
N HIS A 97 6.30 -6.96 3.97
CA HIS A 97 4.87 -7.13 3.77
C HIS A 97 4.09 -5.82 3.91
N THR A 98 4.62 -4.85 4.65
CA THR A 98 4.00 -3.52 4.79
C THR A 98 3.99 -2.77 3.46
N GLU A 99 5.06 -2.84 2.69
CA GLU A 99 5.13 -2.19 1.38
C GLU A 99 4.20 -2.84 0.37
N LEU A 100 4.12 -4.18 0.39
CA LEU A 100 3.16 -4.91 -0.43
C LEU A 100 1.72 -4.54 -0.07
N MET A 101 1.42 -4.42 1.23
CA MET A 101 0.09 -4.02 1.70
C MET A 101 -0.27 -2.59 1.27
N LEU A 102 0.68 -1.64 1.35
CA LEU A 102 0.49 -0.29 0.86
C LEU A 102 0.23 -0.27 -0.65
N PHE A 103 1.05 -0.99 -1.42
CA PHE A 103 0.89 -1.08 -2.87
C PHE A 103 -0.46 -1.70 -3.25
N TYR A 104 -0.82 -2.80 -2.61
CA TYR A 104 -2.11 -3.44 -2.76
C TYR A 104 -3.28 -2.48 -2.46
N GLY A 105 -3.21 -1.74 -1.36
CA GLY A 105 -4.22 -0.73 -1.02
C GLY A 105 -4.39 0.33 -2.10
N THR A 106 -3.29 0.75 -2.75
CA THR A 106 -3.37 1.72 -3.86
C THR A 106 -4.03 1.14 -5.11
N LEU A 107 -3.84 -0.16 -5.39
CA LEU A 107 -4.53 -0.84 -6.49
C LEU A 107 -6.03 -0.94 -6.24
N GLU A 108 -6.44 -1.31 -5.02
CA GLU A 108 -7.86 -1.37 -4.64
C GLU A 108 -8.52 0.01 -4.70
N CYS A 109 -7.82 1.08 -4.27
CA CYS A 109 -8.31 2.45 -4.42
C CYS A 109 -8.63 2.78 -5.89
N GLY A 110 -7.73 2.43 -6.81
CA GLY A 110 -7.88 2.69 -8.24
C GLY A 110 -9.09 2.02 -8.90
N GLU A 111 -9.67 0.99 -8.28
CA GLU A 111 -10.92 0.37 -8.76
C GLU A 111 -12.17 1.20 -8.43
N LEU A 112 -12.10 2.13 -7.47
CA LEU A 112 -13.25 2.92 -6.99
C LEU A 112 -13.15 4.40 -7.34
N GLU A 113 -11.96 4.96 -7.26
CA GLU A 113 -11.72 6.40 -7.42
C GLU A 113 -10.31 6.68 -7.95
N PRO A 114 -10.04 7.87 -8.49
CA PRO A 114 -8.69 8.27 -8.83
C PRO A 114 -7.77 8.24 -7.60
N THR A 115 -6.62 7.62 -7.74
CA THR A 115 -5.58 7.61 -6.70
C THR A 115 -5.05 9.02 -6.44
N THR A 116 -4.73 9.32 -5.18
CA THR A 116 -4.12 10.60 -4.80
C THR A 116 -2.69 10.69 -5.34
N GLU A 117 -2.13 11.90 -5.39
CA GLU A 117 -0.74 12.10 -5.82
C GLU A 117 0.27 11.38 -4.91
N GLU A 118 -0.01 11.28 -3.60
CA GLU A 118 0.78 10.49 -2.66
C GLU A 118 0.77 9.00 -3.00
N MET A 119 -0.41 8.47 -3.36
CA MET A 119 -0.57 7.06 -3.76
C MET A 119 0.14 6.77 -5.08
N LYS A 120 0.03 7.67 -6.06
CA LYS A 120 0.75 7.56 -7.35
C LYS A 120 2.25 7.59 -7.15
N LEU A 121 2.73 8.51 -6.31
CA LEU A 121 4.15 8.60 -5.95
C LEU A 121 4.63 7.30 -5.31
N PHE A 122 3.87 6.75 -4.35
CA PHE A 122 4.21 5.48 -3.71
C PHE A 122 4.22 4.32 -4.71
N GLN A 123 3.22 4.24 -5.62
CA GLN A 123 3.20 3.22 -6.67
C GLN A 123 4.46 3.25 -7.52
N LEU A 124 4.84 4.43 -8.03
CA LEU A 124 6.04 4.60 -8.87
C LEU A 124 7.32 4.27 -8.09
N TRP A 125 7.39 4.66 -6.82
CA TRP A 125 8.49 4.30 -5.93
C TRP A 125 8.59 2.79 -5.75
N PHE A 126 7.50 2.13 -5.38
CA PHE A 126 7.45 0.69 -5.15
C PHE A 126 7.88 -0.10 -6.40
N LEU A 127 7.33 0.25 -7.56
CA LEU A 127 7.66 -0.37 -8.83
C LEU A 127 9.14 -0.20 -9.21
N ARG A 128 9.79 0.85 -8.71
CA ARG A 128 11.18 1.19 -9.02
C ARG A 128 12.19 0.67 -8.00
N THR A 129 11.76 0.09 -6.87
CA THR A 129 12.68 -0.51 -5.87
C THR A 129 13.46 -1.70 -6.43
N GLY A 130 12.93 -2.39 -7.45
CA GLY A 130 13.53 -3.57 -8.07
C GLY A 130 13.41 -4.85 -7.22
N ARG A 131 12.69 -4.80 -6.09
CA ARG A 131 12.51 -5.98 -5.21
C ARG A 131 11.45 -6.95 -5.72
N PHE A 132 10.56 -6.50 -6.56
CA PHE A 132 9.51 -7.30 -7.13
C PHE A 132 9.63 -7.33 -8.65
N GLU A 133 9.63 -8.52 -9.24
CA GLU A 133 9.67 -8.71 -10.70
C GLU A 133 8.28 -8.40 -11.29
N LEU A 134 7.99 -7.12 -11.47
CA LEU A 134 6.77 -6.66 -12.11
C LEU A 134 7.09 -6.20 -13.54
N GLN A 135 6.40 -6.78 -14.52
CA GLN A 135 6.50 -6.32 -15.90
C GLN A 135 5.74 -5.00 -16.04
N LEU A 136 6.49 -3.90 -16.11
CA LEU A 136 5.92 -2.57 -16.30
C LEU A 136 5.70 -2.30 -17.78
N THR A 137 4.59 -1.66 -18.12
CA THR A 137 4.33 -1.18 -19.49
C THR A 137 4.88 0.23 -19.69
N GLY A 138 5.26 0.54 -20.92
CA GLY A 138 6.05 1.69 -21.36
C GLY A 138 5.85 3.02 -20.62
N GLU A 139 4.62 3.51 -20.46
CA GLU A 139 4.38 4.83 -19.82
C GLU A 139 4.64 4.80 -18.32
N ILE A 140 4.22 3.74 -17.63
CA ILE A 140 4.44 3.60 -16.17
C ILE A 140 5.92 3.44 -15.88
N GLN A 141 6.63 2.65 -16.69
CA GLN A 141 8.07 2.50 -16.56
C GLN A 141 8.79 3.83 -16.75
N ALA A 142 8.47 4.57 -17.83
CA ALA A 142 9.07 5.86 -18.10
C ALA A 142 8.80 6.88 -16.98
N ALA A 143 7.59 6.93 -16.43
CA ALA A 143 7.23 7.78 -15.31
C ALA A 143 8.02 7.42 -14.04
N ALA A 144 8.14 6.12 -13.75
CA ALA A 144 8.88 5.64 -12.59
C ALA A 144 10.39 5.94 -12.71
N GLU A 145 10.97 5.74 -13.90
CA GLU A 145 12.38 6.06 -14.18
C GLU A 145 12.65 7.57 -14.10
N HIS A 146 11.74 8.38 -14.62
CA HIS A 146 11.87 9.84 -14.55
C HIS A 146 11.81 10.35 -13.12
N LEU A 147 10.88 9.84 -12.32
CA LEU A 147 10.69 10.29 -10.92
C LEU A 147 11.75 9.73 -9.98
N PHE A 148 12.16 8.50 -10.21
CA PHE A 148 13.08 7.75 -9.36
C PHE A 148 14.21 7.10 -10.18
N PRO A 149 15.11 7.91 -10.81
CA PRO A 149 16.25 7.37 -11.53
C PRO A 149 17.13 6.56 -10.56
N ASP A 150 17.60 5.40 -11.04
CA ASP A 150 18.55 4.52 -10.32
C ASP A 150 18.13 4.07 -8.90
N LEU A 151 16.84 4.18 -8.55
CA LEU A 151 16.34 3.83 -7.22
C LEU A 151 16.71 2.38 -6.83
N HIS A 152 16.61 1.45 -7.77
CA HIS A 152 16.92 0.02 -7.58
C HIS A 152 18.39 -0.26 -7.22
N LEU A 153 19.29 0.69 -7.43
CA LEU A 153 20.72 0.59 -7.08
C LEU A 153 21.00 1.03 -5.62
N LEU A 154 20.02 1.66 -4.97
CA LEU A 154 20.17 2.20 -3.62
C LEU A 154 19.81 1.16 -2.57
N SER A 155 20.39 1.31 -1.36
CA SER A 155 19.92 0.56 -0.19
C SER A 155 18.47 0.91 0.15
N HIS A 156 17.75 0.01 0.84
CA HIS A 156 16.36 0.24 1.24
C HIS A 156 16.16 1.58 1.97
N ALA A 157 17.01 1.86 2.96
CA ALA A 157 16.96 3.14 3.70
C ALA A 157 17.12 4.36 2.78
N GLN A 158 17.99 4.29 1.77
CA GLN A 158 18.16 5.35 0.77
C GLN A 158 16.96 5.46 -0.17
N GLN A 159 16.34 4.32 -0.53
CA GLN A 159 15.10 4.29 -1.33
C GLN A 159 13.96 5.01 -0.60
N VAL A 160 13.74 4.68 0.68
CA VAL A 160 12.73 5.33 1.53
C VAL A 160 13.01 6.83 1.68
N GLN A 161 14.27 7.19 1.95
CA GLN A 161 14.68 8.59 2.03
C GLN A 161 14.39 9.36 0.72
N ARG A 162 14.62 8.75 -0.43
CA ARG A 162 14.31 9.35 -1.74
C ARG A 162 12.81 9.53 -1.92
N GLY A 163 11.98 8.55 -1.51
CA GLY A 163 10.52 8.66 -1.48
C GLY A 163 10.05 9.82 -0.62
N MET A 164 10.59 9.95 0.61
CA MET A 164 10.29 11.06 1.51
C MET A 164 10.60 12.43 0.89
N GLN A 165 11.76 12.58 0.23
CA GLN A 165 12.12 13.84 -0.42
C GLN A 165 11.11 14.24 -1.50
N ARG A 166 10.67 13.27 -2.32
CA ARG A 166 9.66 13.51 -3.36
C ARG A 166 8.29 13.82 -2.77
N LEU A 167 7.90 13.14 -1.69
CA LEU A 167 6.64 13.42 -1.00
C LEU A 167 6.60 14.84 -0.43
N LYS A 168 7.70 15.30 0.19
CA LYS A 168 7.81 16.68 0.68
C LYS A 168 7.70 17.72 -0.45
N ALA A 169 8.33 17.45 -1.59
CA ALA A 169 8.24 18.33 -2.75
C ALA A 169 6.80 18.44 -3.29
N LEU A 170 6.04 17.33 -3.30
CA LEU A 170 4.61 17.35 -3.66
C LEU A 170 3.79 18.23 -2.71
N SER A 171 4.03 18.08 -1.40
CA SER A 171 3.30 18.86 -0.39
C SER A 171 3.57 20.37 -0.50
N SER A 172 4.81 20.76 -0.81
CA SER A 172 5.19 22.17 -1.00
C SER A 172 4.52 22.76 -2.25
N ALA A 173 4.46 22.01 -3.34
CA ALA A 173 3.83 22.45 -4.59
C ALA A 173 2.30 22.67 -4.45
N ASN A 174 1.65 21.89 -3.57
CA ASN A 174 0.20 21.97 -3.32
C ASN A 174 -0.17 23.01 -2.23
N GLY A 175 0.79 23.51 -1.46
CA GLY A 175 0.58 24.53 -0.42
C GLY A 175 0.63 25.98 -0.90
N ASP A 176 1.14 26.22 -2.10
CA ASP A 176 1.28 27.55 -2.72
C ASP A 176 0.12 27.88 -3.69
N ALA A 177 -0.91 27.04 -3.76
CA ALA A 177 -2.12 27.21 -4.60
C ALA A 177 -3.36 27.47 -3.72
#